data_dc630704a3fb3d9939f6c5dc0dc1407a
#
_entry.id   dc630704a3fb3d9939f6c5dc0dc1407a
#
_cell.length_a   1.000
_cell.length_b   1.000
_cell.length_c   1.000
_cell.angle_alpha   90.00
_cell.angle_beta   90.00
_cell.angle_gamma   90.00
#
_symmetry.space_group_name_H-M   'P 1'
#
loop_
_entity.id
_entity.type
_entity.pdbx_description
1 polymer ?
#
loop_
_entity_poly.entity_id
_entity_poly.type
_entity_poly.pdbx_seq_one_letter_code
_entity_poly.pdbx_strand_id
1 'polypeptide(L)'
;MADTSLTILVIDENPTRATILEEGLRDAGLVDVVRLDTTHELLRRIFEIDPDVILIDLASPSRDALEQMFQVSRTVKRPVAMFVDQSDSSMIEAAVDAGVSAYIVDGLKKERVKSILDMTVSRFNAFDRLTRELQQARDELADRKLIERAKGILMKSRGISEEEAY
;
A
#
# COMPACT_ATOMS: atom_id res chain seq x y z
N MET A 1 -19.43 10.05 -17.16
CA MET A 1 -18.55 9.66 -16.05
C MET A 1 -17.79 8.42 -16.51
N ALA A 2 -16.49 8.49 -16.58
CA ALA A 2 -15.70 7.31 -16.87
C ALA A 2 -15.91 6.37 -15.69
N ASP A 3 -16.59 5.27 -15.94
CA ASP A 3 -16.63 4.11 -15.05
C ASP A 3 -15.19 3.56 -15.06
N THR A 4 -14.38 4.07 -14.14
CA THR A 4 -13.01 3.59 -14.00
C THR A 4 -13.14 2.26 -13.28
N SER A 5 -13.32 1.20 -14.07
CA SER A 5 -13.28 -0.17 -13.59
C SER A 5 -11.96 -0.37 -12.88
N LEU A 6 -12.00 -0.59 -11.54
CA LEU A 6 -10.81 -0.90 -10.77
C LEU A 6 -10.27 -2.25 -11.20
N THR A 7 -9.00 -2.30 -11.57
CA THR A 7 -8.29 -3.56 -11.82
C THR A 7 -7.86 -4.16 -10.49
N ILE A 8 -8.42 -5.30 -10.13
CA ILE A 8 -8.17 -5.99 -8.86
C ILE A 8 -7.34 -7.22 -9.11
N LEU A 9 -6.19 -7.30 -8.46
CA LEU A 9 -5.35 -8.49 -8.48
C LEU A 9 -5.67 -9.37 -7.28
N VAL A 10 -6.04 -10.61 -7.53
CA VAL A 10 -6.21 -11.65 -6.52
C VAL A 10 -5.03 -12.62 -6.58
N ILE A 11 -4.32 -12.78 -5.48
CA ILE A 11 -3.21 -13.73 -5.31
C ILE A 11 -3.66 -14.80 -4.35
N ASP A 12 -3.87 -16.01 -4.85
CA ASP A 12 -4.32 -17.15 -4.08
C ASP A 12 -3.94 -18.47 -4.77
N GLU A 13 -3.15 -19.28 -4.10
CA GLU A 13 -2.72 -20.60 -4.58
C GLU A 13 -3.83 -21.66 -4.45
N ASN A 14 -4.89 -21.37 -3.68
CA ASN A 14 -6.03 -22.27 -3.50
C ASN A 14 -7.19 -21.86 -4.42
N PRO A 15 -7.53 -22.68 -5.43
CA PRO A 15 -8.57 -22.34 -6.40
C PRO A 15 -9.96 -22.16 -5.78
N THR A 16 -10.28 -22.89 -4.71
CA THR A 16 -11.58 -22.78 -4.04
C THR A 16 -11.73 -21.43 -3.31
N ARG A 17 -10.68 -21.00 -2.62
CA ARG A 17 -10.66 -19.72 -1.92
C ARG A 17 -10.65 -18.54 -2.90
N ALA A 18 -9.85 -18.63 -3.95
CA ALA A 18 -9.85 -17.65 -5.03
C ALA A 18 -11.25 -17.44 -5.64
N THR A 19 -12.01 -18.51 -5.84
CA THR A 19 -13.40 -18.41 -6.31
C THR A 19 -14.30 -17.64 -5.36
N ILE A 20 -14.14 -17.79 -4.05
CA ILE A 20 -14.90 -17.02 -3.04
C ILE A 20 -14.62 -15.52 -3.15
N LEU A 21 -13.34 -15.14 -3.33
CA LEU A 21 -12.95 -13.75 -3.56
C LEU A 21 -13.55 -13.20 -4.85
N GLU A 22 -13.38 -13.93 -5.95
CA GLU A 22 -13.88 -13.52 -7.26
C GLU A 22 -15.41 -13.37 -7.28
N GLU A 23 -16.15 -14.29 -6.64
CA GLU A 23 -17.59 -14.18 -6.50
C GLU A 23 -18.00 -12.97 -5.64
N GLY A 24 -17.32 -12.73 -4.51
CA GLY A 24 -17.58 -11.57 -3.66
C GLY A 24 -17.33 -10.25 -4.38
N LEU A 25 -16.30 -10.17 -5.20
CA LEU A 25 -16.00 -9.01 -6.04
C LEU A 25 -17.06 -8.82 -7.14
N ARG A 26 -17.46 -9.90 -7.80
CA ARG A 26 -18.51 -9.87 -8.83
C ARG A 26 -19.86 -9.44 -8.27
N ASP A 27 -20.25 -9.95 -7.10
CA ASP A 27 -21.47 -9.56 -6.41
C ASP A 27 -21.46 -8.05 -6.00
N ALA A 28 -20.26 -7.49 -5.83
CA ALA A 28 -20.05 -6.06 -5.60
C ALA A 28 -20.04 -5.21 -6.89
N GLY A 29 -20.22 -5.83 -8.06
CA GLY A 29 -20.19 -5.16 -9.36
C GLY A 29 -18.79 -4.93 -9.94
N LEU A 30 -17.76 -5.56 -9.36
CA LEU A 30 -16.37 -5.43 -9.80
C LEU A 30 -16.02 -6.59 -10.72
N VAL A 31 -15.72 -6.30 -11.96
CA VAL A 31 -15.57 -7.31 -13.02
C VAL A 31 -14.16 -7.42 -13.58
N ASP A 32 -13.32 -6.40 -13.37
CA ASP A 32 -11.93 -6.42 -13.83
C ASP A 32 -11.03 -7.04 -12.75
N VAL A 33 -11.06 -8.36 -12.68
CA VAL A 33 -10.35 -9.17 -11.70
C VAL A 33 -9.34 -10.05 -12.41
N VAL A 34 -8.06 -9.89 -12.06
CA VAL A 34 -6.95 -10.73 -12.52
C VAL A 34 -6.55 -11.66 -11.39
N ARG A 35 -6.41 -12.95 -11.67
CA ARG A 35 -5.97 -13.94 -10.70
C ARG A 35 -4.54 -14.39 -10.96
N LEU A 36 -3.75 -14.52 -9.91
CA LEU A 36 -2.47 -15.22 -9.86
C LEU A 36 -2.56 -16.38 -8.88
N ASP A 37 -2.23 -17.57 -9.36
CA ASP A 37 -2.22 -18.84 -8.61
C ASP A 37 -0.81 -19.23 -8.13
N THR A 38 0.15 -18.33 -8.26
CA THR A 38 1.54 -18.55 -7.89
C THR A 38 2.19 -17.27 -7.38
N THR A 39 3.13 -17.44 -6.47
CA THR A 39 3.98 -16.36 -5.95
C THR A 39 5.30 -16.21 -6.70
N HIS A 40 5.53 -17.05 -7.72
CA HIS A 40 6.75 -16.96 -8.52
C HIS A 40 6.81 -15.69 -9.35
N GLU A 41 7.92 -14.97 -9.32
CA GLU A 41 8.14 -13.67 -9.99
C GLU A 41 7.05 -12.63 -9.72
N LEU A 42 6.47 -12.68 -8.52
CA LEU A 42 5.26 -11.94 -8.17
C LEU A 42 5.38 -10.43 -8.41
N LEU A 43 6.48 -9.80 -8.00
CA LEU A 43 6.69 -8.35 -8.20
C LEU A 43 6.66 -7.98 -9.69
N ARG A 44 7.35 -8.77 -10.55
CA ARG A 44 7.34 -8.52 -12.00
C ARG A 44 5.92 -8.57 -12.55
N ARG A 45 5.17 -9.61 -12.17
CA ARG A 45 3.77 -9.79 -12.63
C ARG A 45 2.86 -8.68 -12.13
N ILE A 46 3.03 -8.21 -10.89
CA ILE A 46 2.28 -7.07 -10.36
C ILE A 46 2.58 -5.79 -11.18
N PHE A 47 3.83 -5.52 -11.52
CA PHE A 47 4.18 -4.37 -12.35
C PHE A 47 3.66 -4.47 -13.78
N GLU A 48 3.60 -5.68 -14.36
CA GLU A 48 3.03 -5.91 -15.69
C GLU A 48 1.50 -5.73 -15.72
N ILE A 49 0.81 -6.14 -14.65
CA ILE A 49 -0.65 -6.02 -14.52
C ILE A 49 -1.04 -4.60 -14.13
N ASP A 50 -0.23 -3.92 -13.35
CA ASP A 50 -0.47 -2.57 -12.78
C ASP A 50 -1.85 -2.45 -12.11
N PRO A 51 -2.16 -3.30 -11.10
CA PRO A 51 -3.48 -3.32 -10.48
C PRO A 51 -3.70 -2.08 -9.60
N ASP A 52 -4.96 -1.69 -9.44
CA ASP A 52 -5.36 -0.63 -8.50
C ASP A 52 -5.42 -1.12 -7.05
N VAL A 53 -5.74 -2.40 -6.85
CA VAL A 53 -5.83 -3.05 -5.53
C VAL A 53 -5.31 -4.48 -5.62
N ILE A 54 -4.66 -4.94 -4.55
CA ILE A 54 -4.14 -6.29 -4.42
C ILE A 54 -4.80 -6.99 -3.24
N LEU A 55 -5.42 -8.12 -3.48
CA LEU A 55 -5.97 -9.01 -2.47
C LEU A 55 -5.13 -10.29 -2.41
N ILE A 56 -4.57 -10.59 -1.26
CA ILE A 56 -3.71 -11.75 -1.03
C ILE A 56 -4.40 -12.67 -0.05
N ASP A 57 -4.65 -13.91 -0.43
CA ASP A 57 -5.19 -14.93 0.48
C ASP A 57 -4.13 -16.01 0.75
N LEU A 58 -3.83 -16.18 2.03
CA LEU A 58 -2.86 -17.14 2.53
C LEU A 58 -3.51 -17.91 3.69
N ALA A 59 -4.08 -19.07 3.41
CA ALA A 59 -4.83 -19.84 4.42
C ALA A 59 -4.00 -20.09 5.70
N SER A 60 -2.83 -20.71 5.57
CA SER A 60 -1.93 -21.00 6.69
C SER A 60 -0.48 -20.77 6.26
N PRO A 61 -0.08 -19.49 6.08
CA PRO A 61 1.23 -19.19 5.56
C PRO A 61 2.34 -19.52 6.54
N SER A 62 3.49 -19.95 6.02
CA SER A 62 4.72 -19.95 6.80
C SER A 62 5.15 -18.51 7.10
N ARG A 63 6.01 -18.34 8.10
CA ARG A 63 6.58 -17.03 8.42
C ARG A 63 7.32 -16.43 7.22
N ASP A 64 8.04 -17.26 6.48
CA ASP A 64 8.78 -16.82 5.29
C ASP A 64 7.85 -16.38 4.17
N ALA A 65 6.72 -17.06 3.96
CA ALA A 65 5.71 -16.67 2.99
C ALA A 65 5.06 -15.31 3.36
N LEU A 66 4.76 -15.09 4.64
CA LEU A 66 4.26 -13.80 5.12
C LEU A 66 5.28 -12.69 4.91
N GLU A 67 6.54 -12.90 5.28
CA GLU A 67 7.59 -11.89 5.09
C GLU A 67 7.79 -11.55 3.61
N GLN A 68 7.70 -12.54 2.72
CA GLN A 68 7.74 -12.31 1.29
C GLN A 68 6.59 -11.40 0.83
N MET A 69 5.37 -11.63 1.31
CA MET A 69 4.22 -10.78 0.99
C MET A 69 4.34 -9.38 1.60
N PHE A 70 4.93 -9.26 2.77
CA PHE A 70 5.25 -7.97 3.37
C PHE A 70 6.26 -7.18 2.53
N GLN A 71 7.27 -7.85 1.94
CA GLN A 71 8.18 -7.21 0.99
C GLN A 71 7.44 -6.71 -0.27
N VAL A 72 6.48 -7.47 -0.78
CA VAL A 72 5.62 -7.03 -1.87
C VAL A 72 4.89 -5.74 -1.48
N SER A 73 4.23 -5.71 -0.31
CA SER A 73 3.50 -4.54 0.17
C SER A 73 4.38 -3.30 0.34
N ARG A 74 5.61 -3.46 0.83
CA ARG A 74 6.59 -2.35 0.95
C ARG A 74 7.02 -1.80 -0.42
N THR A 75 7.06 -2.63 -1.44
CA THR A 75 7.58 -2.28 -2.77
C THR A 75 6.51 -1.67 -3.65
N VAL A 76 5.30 -2.25 -3.64
CA VAL A 76 4.19 -1.77 -4.44
C VAL A 76 3.46 -0.65 -3.70
N LYS A 77 3.31 0.51 -4.31
CA LYS A 77 2.55 1.63 -3.74
C LYS A 77 1.08 1.51 -4.15
N ARG A 78 0.44 0.43 -3.72
CA ARG A 78 -0.96 0.10 -4.01
C ARG A 78 -1.66 -0.38 -2.73
N PRO A 79 -2.98 -0.23 -2.61
CA PRO A 79 -3.74 -0.83 -1.53
C PRO A 79 -3.58 -2.35 -1.51
N VAL A 80 -3.19 -2.91 -0.37
CA VAL A 80 -3.02 -4.36 -0.18
C VAL A 80 -3.88 -4.82 0.98
N ALA A 81 -4.74 -5.80 0.74
CA ALA A 81 -5.42 -6.56 1.79
C ALA A 81 -4.88 -8.00 1.83
N MET A 82 -4.65 -8.50 3.03
CA MET A 82 -4.21 -9.86 3.26
C MET A 82 -5.21 -10.61 4.14
N PHE A 83 -5.57 -11.81 3.72
CA PHE A 83 -6.42 -12.73 4.45
C PHE A 83 -5.57 -13.90 4.95
N VAL A 84 -5.68 -14.20 6.24
CA VAL A 84 -5.01 -15.34 6.87
C VAL A 84 -5.97 -16.04 7.83
N ASP A 85 -5.85 -17.35 7.98
CA ASP A 85 -6.73 -18.08 8.90
C ASP A 85 -6.31 -17.90 10.36
N GLN A 86 -5.01 -17.75 10.60
CA GLN A 86 -4.43 -17.57 11.94
C GLN A 86 -3.28 -16.58 11.91
N SER A 87 -3.10 -15.86 13.00
CA SER A 87 -1.99 -14.93 13.17
C SER A 87 -1.69 -14.72 14.67
N ASP A 88 -0.53 -14.17 14.96
CA ASP A 88 -0.14 -13.69 16.27
C ASP A 88 0.12 -12.17 16.25
N SER A 89 0.29 -11.57 17.44
CA SER A 89 0.50 -10.14 17.57
C SER A 89 1.73 -9.65 16.80
N SER A 90 2.80 -10.45 16.73
CA SER A 90 4.03 -10.06 16.04
C SER A 90 3.83 -9.99 14.52
N MET A 91 3.00 -10.87 13.97
CA MET A 91 2.67 -10.86 12.55
C MET A 91 1.73 -9.70 12.19
N ILE A 92 0.80 -9.37 13.08
CA ILE A 92 -0.08 -8.21 12.90
C ILE A 92 0.75 -6.90 12.89
N GLU A 93 1.68 -6.74 13.84
CA GLU A 93 2.58 -5.58 13.87
C GLU A 93 3.45 -5.50 12.61
N ALA A 94 4.03 -6.62 12.18
CA ALA A 94 4.83 -6.69 10.97
C ALA A 94 4.03 -6.35 9.69
N ALA A 95 2.77 -6.75 9.62
CA ALA A 95 1.88 -6.38 8.51
C ALA A 95 1.61 -4.87 8.47
N VAL A 96 1.36 -4.26 9.63
CA VAL A 96 1.18 -2.80 9.75
C VAL A 96 2.46 -2.06 9.32
N ASP A 97 3.61 -2.48 9.82
CA ASP A 97 4.92 -1.89 9.49
C ASP A 97 5.28 -2.06 8.00
N ALA A 98 4.79 -3.12 7.38
CA ALA A 98 4.93 -3.36 5.94
C ALA A 98 3.98 -2.50 5.07
N GLY A 99 3.08 -1.73 5.68
CA GLY A 99 2.12 -0.90 4.97
C GLY A 99 0.93 -1.68 4.39
N VAL A 100 0.64 -2.88 4.91
CA VAL A 100 -0.57 -3.62 4.55
C VAL A 100 -1.79 -2.81 5.00
N SER A 101 -2.68 -2.51 4.06
CA SER A 101 -3.83 -1.63 4.31
C SER A 101 -4.94 -2.31 5.11
N ALA A 102 -5.10 -3.63 4.94
CA ALA A 102 -6.01 -4.46 5.72
C ALA A 102 -5.40 -5.84 5.93
N TYR A 103 -5.32 -6.28 7.17
CA TYR A 103 -4.85 -7.61 7.56
C TYR A 103 -5.98 -8.32 8.31
N ILE A 104 -6.57 -9.33 7.67
CA ILE A 104 -7.79 -9.99 8.13
C ILE A 104 -7.43 -11.37 8.64
N VAL A 105 -7.63 -11.57 9.93
CA VAL A 105 -7.50 -12.87 10.59
C VAL A 105 -8.88 -13.51 10.72
N ASP A 106 -8.95 -14.83 10.76
CA ASP A 106 -10.20 -15.60 10.89
C ASP A 106 -11.00 -15.70 9.58
N GLY A 107 -10.29 -15.81 8.48
CA GLY A 107 -10.81 -16.36 7.25
C GLY A 107 -11.56 -15.40 6.34
N LEU A 108 -11.64 -15.89 5.13
CA LEU A 108 -12.30 -15.24 4.01
C LEU A 108 -13.81 -15.53 4.05
N LYS A 109 -14.63 -14.48 4.03
CA LYS A 109 -16.09 -14.55 3.92
C LYS A 109 -16.56 -13.69 2.76
N LYS A 110 -17.27 -14.32 1.81
CA LYS A 110 -17.76 -13.69 0.58
C LYS A 110 -18.49 -12.37 0.84
N GLU A 111 -19.36 -12.33 1.84
CA GLU A 111 -20.20 -11.17 2.18
C GLU A 111 -19.40 -9.98 2.70
N ARG A 112 -18.16 -10.20 3.13
CA ARG A 112 -17.28 -9.16 3.67
C ARG A 112 -16.30 -8.61 2.63
N VAL A 113 -16.15 -9.24 1.47
CA VAL A 113 -15.13 -8.87 0.46
C VAL A 113 -15.27 -7.40 0.07
N LYS A 114 -16.49 -6.93 -0.23
CA LYS A 114 -16.69 -5.54 -0.61
C LYS A 114 -16.30 -4.56 0.48
N SER A 115 -16.77 -4.77 1.71
CA SER A 115 -16.46 -3.85 2.82
C SER A 115 -14.97 -3.84 3.17
N ILE A 116 -14.29 -4.96 3.03
CA ILE A 116 -12.85 -5.06 3.21
C ILE A 116 -12.11 -4.31 2.09
N LEU A 117 -12.55 -4.44 0.85
CA LEU A 117 -11.99 -3.70 -0.27
C LEU A 117 -12.12 -2.18 -0.07
N ASP A 118 -13.33 -1.71 0.25
CA ASP A 118 -13.61 -0.29 0.50
C ASP A 118 -12.72 0.26 1.64
N MET A 119 -12.60 -0.49 2.74
CA MET A 119 -11.72 -0.14 3.86
C MET A 119 -10.24 -0.11 3.43
N THR A 120 -9.80 -1.10 2.66
CA THR A 120 -8.42 -1.21 2.17
C THR A 120 -8.02 0.01 1.37
N VAL A 121 -8.85 0.40 0.40
CA VAL A 121 -8.62 1.58 -0.45
C VAL A 121 -8.66 2.86 0.40
N SER A 122 -9.64 3.00 1.28
CA SER A 122 -9.78 4.20 2.12
C SER A 122 -8.58 4.39 3.05
N ARG A 123 -8.11 3.33 3.69
CA ARG A 123 -6.93 3.38 4.59
C ARG A 123 -5.65 3.69 3.83
N PHE A 124 -5.45 3.08 2.67
CA PHE A 124 -4.31 3.38 1.82
C PHE A 124 -4.29 4.85 1.42
N ASN A 125 -5.40 5.38 0.92
CA ASN A 125 -5.49 6.77 0.49
C ASN A 125 -5.25 7.77 1.64
N ALA A 126 -5.76 7.46 2.84
CA ALA A 126 -5.54 8.28 4.03
C ALA A 126 -4.05 8.29 4.43
N PHE A 127 -3.42 7.13 4.45
CA PHE A 127 -2.01 7.00 4.79
C PHE A 127 -1.09 7.66 3.75
N ASP A 128 -1.36 7.46 2.46
CA ASP A 128 -0.61 8.06 1.36
C ASP A 128 -0.69 9.60 1.40
N ARG A 129 -1.88 10.14 1.66
CA ARG A 129 -2.06 11.59 1.86
C ARG A 129 -1.21 12.12 3.02
N LEU A 130 -1.27 11.49 4.18
CA LEU A 130 -0.48 11.89 5.36
C LEU A 130 1.02 11.82 5.10
N THR A 131 1.46 10.79 4.39
CA THR A 131 2.88 10.62 4.03
C THR A 131 3.35 11.73 3.08
N ARG A 132 2.53 12.11 2.10
CA ARG A 132 2.83 13.23 1.19
C ARG A 132 2.88 14.56 1.92
N GLU A 133 1.91 14.84 2.79
CA GLU A 133 1.88 16.07 3.60
C GLU A 133 3.12 16.16 4.50
N LEU A 134 3.51 15.05 5.14
CA LEU A 134 4.73 15.01 5.95
C LEU A 134 5.99 15.25 5.12
N GLN A 135 6.10 14.65 3.93
CA GLN A 135 7.24 14.84 3.05
C GLN A 135 7.32 16.31 2.59
N GLN A 136 6.21 16.89 2.17
CA GLN A 136 6.15 18.30 1.78
C GLN A 136 6.60 19.22 2.91
N ALA A 137 6.10 19.02 4.13
CA ALA A 137 6.50 19.82 5.29
C ALA A 137 8.00 19.69 5.60
N ARG A 138 8.58 18.50 5.43
CA ARG A 138 10.02 18.27 5.59
C ARG A 138 10.85 18.99 4.53
N ASP A 139 10.40 18.96 3.28
CA ASP A 139 11.09 19.62 2.17
C ASP A 139 11.06 21.15 2.34
N GLU A 140 9.92 21.73 2.70
CA GLU A 140 9.78 23.15 3.03
C GLU A 140 10.72 23.59 4.18
N LEU A 141 10.83 22.74 5.22
CA LEU A 141 11.75 23.02 6.33
C LEU A 141 13.22 22.93 5.91
N ALA A 142 13.58 22.00 5.06
CA ALA A 142 14.92 21.85 4.51
C ALA A 142 15.30 23.06 3.67
N ASP A 143 14.42 23.51 2.78
CA ASP A 143 14.60 24.67 1.92
C ASP A 143 14.78 25.95 2.76
N ARG A 144 13.95 26.16 3.81
CA ARG A 144 14.08 27.29 4.72
C ARG A 144 15.46 27.31 5.39
N LYS A 145 15.93 26.16 5.91
CA LYS A 145 17.26 26.04 6.53
C LYS A 145 18.37 26.35 5.52
N LEU A 146 18.21 25.95 4.28
CA LEU A 146 19.18 26.19 3.21
C LEU A 146 19.27 27.67 2.87
N ILE A 147 18.15 28.36 2.76
CA ILE A 147 18.05 29.81 2.52
C ILE A 147 18.69 30.58 3.69
N GLU A 148 18.37 30.25 4.94
CA GLU A 148 18.97 30.90 6.10
C GLU A 148 20.49 30.72 6.15
N ARG A 149 20.97 29.53 5.80
CA ARG A 149 22.41 29.26 5.73
C ARG A 149 23.09 30.06 4.63
N ALA A 150 22.47 30.15 3.45
CA ALA A 150 22.96 30.97 2.34
C ALA A 150 23.02 32.47 2.70
N LYS A 151 21.97 33.00 3.33
CA LYS A 151 21.94 34.37 3.87
C LYS A 151 23.11 34.62 4.86
N GLY A 152 23.29 33.71 5.82
CA GLY A 152 24.37 33.81 6.79
C GLY A 152 25.78 33.85 6.17
N ILE A 153 25.98 33.08 5.10
CA ILE A 153 27.24 33.09 4.34
C ILE A 153 27.42 34.43 3.61
N LEU A 154 26.38 34.93 2.93
CA LEU A 154 26.42 36.20 2.19
C LEU A 154 26.67 37.38 3.13
N MET A 155 25.98 37.43 4.25
CA MET A 155 26.20 38.49 5.28
C MET A 155 27.63 38.48 5.77
N LYS A 156 28.23 37.30 6.06
CA LYS A 156 29.61 37.17 6.51
C LYS A 156 30.64 37.47 5.42
N SER A 157 30.43 37.02 4.20
CA SER A 157 31.41 37.14 3.11
C SER A 157 31.44 38.51 2.46
N ARG A 158 30.29 39.19 2.41
CA ARG A 158 30.14 40.51 1.75
C ARG A 158 29.90 41.67 2.71
N GLY A 159 29.74 41.42 4.02
CA GLY A 159 29.47 42.45 5.00
C GLY A 159 28.15 43.19 4.79
N ILE A 160 27.17 42.52 4.17
CA ILE A 160 25.85 43.08 3.87
C ILE A 160 24.84 42.80 4.98
N SER A 161 23.80 43.62 5.06
CA SER A 161 22.70 43.43 6.02
C SER A 161 21.79 42.28 5.61
N GLU A 162 20.90 41.86 6.52
CA GLU A 162 19.91 40.81 6.23
C GLU A 162 18.94 41.21 5.08
N GLU A 163 18.54 42.50 5.04
CA GLU A 163 17.69 43.05 3.98
C GLU A 163 18.37 43.01 2.61
N GLU A 164 19.68 43.18 2.55
CA GLU A 164 20.46 43.15 1.29
C GLU A 164 20.80 41.70 0.85
N ALA A 165 20.68 40.72 1.74
CA ALA A 165 20.91 39.31 1.46
C ALA A 165 19.64 38.56 0.99
N TYR A 166 18.52 39.29 0.88
CA TYR A 166 17.23 38.73 0.45
C TYR A 166 17.08 38.64 -1.07
#